data_87367c279b9f434eb5e7f7eae9253348
#
_entry.id   87367c279b9f434eb5e7f7eae9253348
#
_cell.length_a   1.000
_cell.length_b   1.000
_cell.length_c   1.000
_cell.angle_alpha   90.00
_cell.angle_beta   90.00
_cell.angle_gamma   90.00
#
_symmetry.space_group_name_H-M   'P 1'
#
loop_
_entity.id
_entity.type
_entity.pdbx_description
1 polymer ?
#
loop_
_entity_poly.entity_id
_entity_poly.type
_entity_poly.pdbx_seq_one_letter_code
_entity_poly.pdbx_strand_id
1 'polypeptide(L)'
;LALSTPIWVSCNDWTESEAKDYFEGPSEEYYAALRAYKKSDHPKAFGWFGNWTGEGASLVNSMAGIPDSVDVVSIWGNWSNITEAQKKDLQFCQQVKGTRFTMCFIITSVGTQITPQHIYDNWESMGFASQQEAVNDFWGWPSDESNKEAVEASIRKYASAIADTINKYGYDGFDIDYEPNYG
;
A
#
# COMPACT_ATOMS: atom_id res chain seq x y z
N LEU A 1 -73.28 38.64 -6.39
CA LEU A 1 -72.53 37.46 -6.85
C LEU A 1 -71.04 37.75 -6.65
N ALA A 2 -70.45 37.20 -5.56
CA ALA A 2 -69.01 37.27 -5.31
C ALA A 2 -68.39 35.97 -5.87
N LEU A 3 -67.50 36.09 -6.82
CA LEU A 3 -66.68 35.00 -7.29
C LEU A 3 -65.46 34.86 -6.35
N SER A 4 -65.43 33.76 -5.61
CA SER A 4 -64.23 33.33 -4.87
C SER A 4 -63.34 32.57 -5.80
N THR A 5 -62.19 33.12 -6.13
CA THR A 5 -61.10 32.40 -6.79
C THR A 5 -60.38 31.50 -5.77
N PRO A 6 -60.23 30.20 -6.04
CA PRO A 6 -59.42 29.38 -5.17
C PRO A 6 -57.91 29.72 -5.37
N ILE A 7 -57.25 30.08 -4.28
CA ILE A 7 -55.79 30.23 -4.24
C ILE A 7 -55.21 28.80 -4.16
N TRP A 8 -54.64 28.33 -5.26
CA TRP A 8 -53.82 27.15 -5.26
C TRP A 8 -52.46 27.54 -4.66
N VAL A 9 -52.28 27.26 -3.37
CA VAL A 9 -50.95 27.25 -2.78
C VAL A 9 -50.30 25.94 -3.24
N SER A 10 -49.48 26.03 -4.26
CA SER A 10 -48.61 24.93 -4.64
C SER A 10 -47.51 24.82 -3.56
N CYS A 11 -47.49 23.72 -2.86
CA CYS A 11 -46.35 23.36 -2.03
C CYS A 11 -45.18 23.03 -2.97
N ASN A 12 -44.39 24.02 -3.35
CA ASN A 12 -43.20 23.87 -4.17
C ASN A 12 -42.00 23.27 -3.39
N ASP A 13 -42.16 23.01 -2.10
CA ASP A 13 -41.09 22.56 -1.21
C ASP A 13 -40.90 21.02 -1.16
N TRP A 14 -41.70 20.24 -1.91
CA TRP A 14 -41.65 18.79 -1.86
C TRP A 14 -40.84 18.13 -2.98
N THR A 15 -40.28 18.89 -3.89
CA THR A 15 -39.51 18.35 -5.04
C THR A 15 -38.03 18.66 -5.01
N GLU A 16 -37.56 19.45 -4.11
CA GLU A 16 -36.12 19.57 -3.85
C GLU A 16 -35.73 18.58 -2.76
N SER A 17 -35.27 17.40 -3.20
CA SER A 17 -34.50 16.53 -2.39
C SER A 17 -33.23 17.31 -2.00
N GLU A 18 -33.28 18.01 -0.88
CA GLU A 18 -32.06 18.48 -0.23
C GLU A 18 -31.25 17.21 0.07
N ALA A 19 -30.24 16.93 -0.74
CA ALA A 19 -29.21 16.02 -0.37
C ALA A 19 -28.48 16.62 0.83
N LYS A 20 -29.06 16.44 2.02
CA LYS A 20 -28.32 16.69 3.26
C LYS A 20 -27.21 15.68 3.26
N ASP A 21 -25.98 16.16 3.16
CA ASP A 21 -24.80 15.37 3.51
C ASP A 21 -24.91 15.02 5.00
N TYR A 22 -25.59 13.90 5.27
CA TYR A 22 -25.77 13.39 6.63
C TYR A 22 -24.47 12.82 7.21
N PHE A 23 -23.40 12.79 6.43
CA PHE A 23 -22.06 12.35 6.80
C PHE A 23 -21.05 13.48 6.55
N GLU A 24 -21.03 14.45 7.44
CA GLU A 24 -19.79 15.22 7.59
C GLU A 24 -18.73 14.22 8.06
N GLY A 25 -17.70 14.04 7.26
CA GLY A 25 -16.53 13.24 7.65
C GLY A 25 -15.87 13.81 8.92
N PRO A 26 -14.95 13.08 9.57
CA PRO A 26 -14.25 13.57 10.74
C PRO A 26 -13.60 14.94 10.48
N SER A 27 -13.63 15.82 11.49
CA SER A 27 -13.05 17.16 11.38
C SER A 27 -11.51 17.13 11.31
N GLU A 28 -10.89 18.23 10.88
CA GLU A 28 -9.42 18.34 10.90
C GLU A 28 -8.85 18.27 12.32
N GLU A 29 -9.57 18.77 13.33
CA GLU A 29 -9.15 18.62 14.74
C GLU A 29 -9.10 17.16 15.15
N TYR A 30 -10.06 16.34 14.70
CA TYR A 30 -10.04 14.90 14.94
C TYR A 30 -8.81 14.25 14.32
N TYR A 31 -8.53 14.54 13.06
CA TYR A 31 -7.36 13.95 12.39
C TYR A 31 -6.04 14.47 12.96
N ALA A 32 -5.96 15.71 13.39
CA ALA A 32 -4.80 16.23 14.07
C ALA A 32 -4.55 15.50 15.40
N ALA A 33 -5.59 15.27 16.19
CA ALA A 33 -5.50 14.48 17.42
C ALA A 33 -5.10 13.02 17.16
N LEU A 34 -5.66 12.41 16.12
CA LEU A 34 -5.31 11.05 15.68
C LEU A 34 -3.84 10.94 15.30
N ARG A 35 -3.32 11.86 14.47
CA ARG A 35 -1.90 11.90 14.11
C ARG A 35 -0.99 12.12 15.30
N ALA A 36 -1.40 12.94 16.27
CA ALA A 36 -0.66 13.14 17.50
C ALA A 36 -0.63 11.88 18.37
N TYR A 37 -1.76 11.18 18.49
CA TYR A 37 -1.86 9.90 19.18
C TYR A 37 -0.92 8.86 18.56
N LYS A 38 -0.97 8.69 17.22
CA LYS A 38 -0.12 7.72 16.50
C LYS A 38 1.38 8.00 16.64
N LYS A 39 1.78 9.26 16.91
CA LYS A 39 3.17 9.63 17.19
C LYS A 39 3.58 9.45 18.64
N SER A 40 2.61 9.32 19.55
CA SER A 40 2.89 9.11 20.98
C SER A 40 3.41 7.71 21.28
N ASP A 41 3.90 7.50 22.49
CA ASP A 41 4.22 6.18 23.01
C ASP A 41 2.93 5.48 23.44
N HIS A 42 2.55 4.44 22.71
CA HIS A 42 1.37 3.60 22.97
C HIS A 42 1.54 2.23 22.33
N PRO A 43 0.78 1.20 22.75
CA PRO A 43 0.74 -0.09 22.07
C PRO A 43 0.31 0.07 20.61
N LYS A 44 1.12 -0.41 19.66
CA LYS A 44 0.88 -0.25 18.23
C LYS A 44 -0.03 -1.36 17.70
N ALA A 45 -1.06 -0.96 16.94
CA ALA A 45 -1.89 -1.88 16.19
C ALA A 45 -1.28 -2.09 14.79
N PHE A 46 -1.03 -3.36 14.45
CA PHE A 46 -0.49 -3.79 13.16
C PHE A 46 -1.42 -4.81 12.52
N GLY A 47 -1.53 -4.81 11.20
CA GLY A 47 -2.30 -5.80 10.46
C GLY A 47 -1.95 -5.85 8.98
N TRP A 48 -2.41 -6.92 8.31
CA TRP A 48 -2.27 -7.10 6.86
C TRP A 48 -3.57 -6.70 6.15
N PHE A 49 -3.44 -6.09 4.99
CA PHE A 49 -4.58 -5.73 4.15
C PHE A 49 -4.43 -6.34 2.76
N GLY A 50 -5.33 -7.26 2.42
CA GLY A 50 -5.42 -7.89 1.11
C GLY A 50 -6.54 -7.29 0.25
N ASN A 51 -6.56 -7.67 -1.04
CA ASN A 51 -7.59 -7.26 -2.01
C ASN A 51 -7.77 -5.74 -2.16
N TRP A 52 -6.69 -5.00 -1.98
CA TRP A 52 -6.70 -3.55 -2.12
C TRP A 52 -6.94 -3.11 -3.56
N THR A 53 -8.02 -2.39 -3.79
CA THR A 53 -8.33 -1.75 -5.09
C THR A 53 -8.33 -0.22 -5.01
N GLY A 54 -8.62 0.34 -3.83
CA GLY A 54 -8.80 1.78 -3.62
C GLY A 54 -10.04 2.34 -4.30
N GLU A 55 -10.93 1.48 -4.78
CA GLU A 55 -12.11 1.83 -5.56
C GLU A 55 -13.36 1.12 -5.04
N GLY A 56 -14.53 1.68 -5.41
CA GLY A 56 -15.85 1.12 -5.11
C GLY A 56 -16.65 1.93 -4.09
N ALA A 57 -17.96 1.72 -4.07
CA ALA A 57 -18.88 2.38 -3.14
C ALA A 57 -18.70 1.89 -1.69
N SER A 58 -18.10 0.70 -1.52
CA SER A 58 -17.78 0.12 -0.22
C SER A 58 -16.29 0.34 0.08
N LEU A 59 -15.98 0.74 1.31
CA LEU A 59 -14.59 0.91 1.77
C LEU A 59 -13.88 -0.41 2.09
N VAL A 60 -14.51 -1.57 1.84
CA VAL A 60 -13.94 -2.91 2.15
C VAL A 60 -12.62 -3.16 1.43
N ASN A 61 -12.45 -2.62 0.22
CA ASN A 61 -11.24 -2.76 -0.59
C ASN A 61 -10.41 -1.47 -0.63
N SER A 62 -10.64 -0.54 0.31
CA SER A 62 -9.93 0.73 0.42
C SER A 62 -9.22 0.83 1.76
N MET A 63 -8.00 1.33 1.76
CA MET A 63 -7.24 1.64 2.98
C MET A 63 -7.95 2.68 3.84
N ALA A 64 -8.72 3.58 3.24
CA ALA A 64 -9.54 4.55 3.95
C ALA A 64 -10.56 3.90 4.90
N GLY A 65 -11.00 2.67 4.60
CA GLY A 65 -11.91 1.89 5.43
C GLY A 65 -11.26 1.20 6.64
N ILE A 66 -9.94 1.22 6.75
CA ILE A 66 -9.23 0.64 7.88
C ILE A 66 -9.52 1.47 9.15
N PRO A 67 -9.78 0.82 10.31
CA PRO A 67 -10.01 1.52 11.56
C PRO A 67 -8.90 2.52 11.89
N ASP A 68 -9.27 3.70 12.34
CA ASP A 68 -8.33 4.79 12.63
C ASP A 68 -7.31 4.44 13.74
N SER A 69 -7.65 3.48 14.60
CA SER A 69 -6.75 2.96 15.64
C SER A 69 -5.57 2.12 15.11
N VAL A 70 -5.59 1.71 13.83
CA VAL A 70 -4.48 0.93 13.24
C VAL A 70 -3.33 1.86 12.89
N ASP A 71 -2.13 1.54 13.41
CA ASP A 71 -0.93 2.35 13.23
C ASP A 71 -0.15 1.99 11.98
N VAL A 72 -0.01 0.69 11.70
CA VAL A 72 0.79 0.16 10.61
C VAL A 72 0.01 -0.91 9.86
N VAL A 73 0.03 -0.84 8.55
CA VAL A 73 -0.62 -1.80 7.67
C VAL A 73 0.40 -2.38 6.70
N SER A 74 0.49 -3.69 6.66
CA SER A 74 1.26 -4.41 5.67
C SER A 74 0.38 -4.71 4.45
N ILE A 75 0.83 -4.30 3.26
CA ILE A 75 0.11 -4.52 2.01
C ILE A 75 0.38 -5.94 1.55
N TRP A 76 -0.62 -6.81 1.71
CA TRP A 76 -0.54 -8.19 1.31
C TRP A 76 -0.87 -8.34 -0.18
N GLY A 77 0.09 -8.80 -0.97
CA GLY A 77 -0.08 -9.04 -2.40
C GLY A 77 0.45 -7.92 -3.28
N ASN A 78 -0.39 -7.35 -4.14
CA ASN A 78 0.06 -6.43 -5.20
C ASN A 78 0.50 -5.06 -4.65
N TRP A 79 1.75 -4.96 -4.19
CA TRP A 79 2.38 -3.72 -3.73
C TRP A 79 3.04 -2.91 -4.87
N SER A 80 3.26 -3.53 -6.03
CA SER A 80 3.82 -2.89 -7.22
C SER A 80 2.72 -2.54 -8.23
N ASN A 81 2.99 -1.63 -9.15
CA ASN A 81 2.06 -1.20 -10.21
C ASN A 81 0.69 -0.73 -9.69
N ILE A 82 0.70 0.00 -8.57
CA ILE A 82 -0.51 0.54 -7.96
C ILE A 82 -1.18 1.58 -8.88
N THR A 83 -2.51 1.55 -8.92
CA THR A 83 -3.34 2.48 -9.69
C THR A 83 -3.33 3.89 -9.10
N GLU A 84 -3.81 4.88 -9.83
CA GLU A 84 -3.98 6.24 -9.31
C GLU A 84 -5.02 6.30 -8.17
N ALA A 85 -6.03 5.43 -8.18
CA ALA A 85 -6.99 5.31 -7.07
C ALA A 85 -6.29 4.78 -5.81
N GLN A 86 -5.49 3.74 -5.94
CA GLN A 86 -4.68 3.19 -4.83
C GLN A 86 -3.68 4.22 -4.28
N LYS A 87 -3.02 5.00 -5.15
CA LYS A 87 -2.11 6.06 -4.70
C LYS A 87 -2.82 7.14 -3.88
N LYS A 88 -4.01 7.58 -4.32
CA LYS A 88 -4.81 8.56 -3.59
C LYS A 88 -5.27 8.03 -2.25
N ASP A 89 -5.72 6.78 -2.21
CA ASP A 89 -6.16 6.09 -1.01
C ASP A 89 -5.00 5.95 0.00
N LEU A 90 -3.82 5.54 -0.46
CA LEU A 90 -2.60 5.47 0.33
C LEU A 90 -2.20 6.84 0.90
N GLN A 91 -2.15 7.87 0.05
CA GLN A 91 -1.78 9.22 0.45
C GLN A 91 -2.75 9.80 1.48
N PHE A 92 -4.06 9.59 1.30
CA PHE A 92 -5.04 9.98 2.30
C PHE A 92 -4.75 9.35 3.66
N CYS A 93 -4.54 8.05 3.70
CA CYS A 93 -4.28 7.34 4.95
C CYS A 93 -2.96 7.76 5.60
N GLN A 94 -1.90 7.96 4.82
CA GLN A 94 -0.60 8.41 5.34
C GLN A 94 -0.65 9.86 5.85
N GLN A 95 -1.20 10.77 5.05
CA GLN A 95 -1.12 12.22 5.32
C GLN A 95 -2.21 12.70 6.26
N VAL A 96 -3.44 12.16 6.12
CA VAL A 96 -4.59 12.60 6.90
C VAL A 96 -4.75 11.76 8.17
N LYS A 97 -4.77 10.43 8.05
CA LYS A 97 -4.92 9.53 9.20
C LYS A 97 -3.62 9.28 9.97
N GLY A 98 -2.46 9.47 9.35
CA GLY A 98 -1.15 9.18 9.94
C GLY A 98 -0.84 7.69 10.07
N THR A 99 -1.54 6.83 9.33
CA THR A 99 -1.28 5.39 9.26
C THR A 99 -0.06 5.13 8.38
N ARG A 100 0.82 4.23 8.79
CA ARG A 100 1.99 3.81 8.02
C ARG A 100 1.68 2.56 7.21
N PHE A 101 2.32 2.45 6.05
CA PHE A 101 2.13 1.32 5.14
C PHE A 101 3.46 0.70 4.76
N THR A 102 3.54 -0.61 4.88
CA THR A 102 4.70 -1.39 4.46
C THR A 102 4.34 -2.24 3.25
N MET A 103 5.24 -2.34 2.29
CA MET A 103 5.14 -3.41 1.32
C MET A 103 5.54 -4.72 1.97
N CYS A 104 4.99 -5.85 1.48
CA CYS A 104 5.26 -7.18 2.02
C CYS A 104 5.48 -8.18 0.88
N PHE A 105 6.47 -9.02 1.01
CA PHE A 105 6.64 -10.22 0.20
C PHE A 105 7.55 -11.25 0.86
N ILE A 106 7.38 -12.50 0.47
CA ILE A 106 8.23 -13.61 0.93
C ILE A 106 9.64 -13.43 0.35
N ILE A 107 10.64 -13.49 1.22
CA ILE A 107 12.05 -13.56 0.83
C ILE A 107 12.52 -15.01 0.94
N THR A 108 12.77 -15.65 -0.20
CA THR A 108 13.36 -16.99 -0.27
C THR A 108 14.84 -16.96 -0.62
N SER A 109 15.27 -15.95 -1.36
CA SER A 109 16.66 -15.75 -1.81
C SER A 109 16.92 -14.29 -2.12
N VAL A 110 18.19 -13.92 -2.29
CA VAL A 110 18.57 -12.60 -2.80
C VAL A 110 17.96 -12.40 -4.20
N GLY A 111 17.33 -11.26 -4.39
CA GLY A 111 16.67 -10.90 -5.64
C GLY A 111 15.18 -11.21 -5.72
N THR A 112 14.62 -11.96 -4.77
CA THR A 112 13.19 -12.28 -4.78
C THR A 112 12.34 -11.02 -4.95
N GLN A 113 11.36 -11.06 -5.87
CA GLN A 113 10.36 -10.03 -6.17
C GLN A 113 10.85 -8.72 -6.80
N ILE A 114 12.15 -8.37 -6.70
CA ILE A 114 12.66 -7.08 -7.19
C ILE A 114 13.77 -7.20 -8.23
N THR A 115 14.14 -8.42 -8.63
CA THR A 115 15.01 -8.62 -9.80
C THR A 115 14.29 -8.09 -11.04
N PRO A 116 14.94 -7.24 -11.87
CA PRO A 116 14.34 -6.72 -13.08
C PRO A 116 13.87 -7.84 -14.03
N GLN A 117 12.67 -7.68 -14.61
CA GLN A 117 12.06 -8.71 -15.45
C GLN A 117 12.95 -9.12 -16.63
N HIS A 118 13.72 -8.18 -17.21
CA HIS A 118 14.60 -8.51 -18.34
C HIS A 118 15.72 -9.51 -17.99
N ILE A 119 16.09 -9.66 -16.71
CA ILE A 119 17.06 -10.69 -16.27
C ILE A 119 16.42 -12.07 -16.38
N TYR A 120 15.13 -12.18 -16.01
CA TYR A 120 14.37 -13.42 -16.14
C TYR A 120 14.07 -13.79 -17.60
N ASP A 121 13.86 -12.77 -18.45
CA ASP A 121 13.42 -13.01 -19.84
C ASP A 121 14.59 -13.27 -20.79
N ASN A 122 15.79 -12.77 -20.49
CA ASN A 122 16.91 -12.75 -21.43
C ASN A 122 18.14 -13.58 -21.00
N TRP A 123 18.05 -14.36 -19.96
CA TRP A 123 19.18 -15.09 -19.39
C TRP A 123 19.92 -15.97 -20.42
N GLU A 124 19.20 -16.65 -21.32
CA GLU A 124 19.79 -17.45 -22.39
C GLU A 124 20.61 -16.59 -23.37
N SER A 125 20.03 -15.47 -23.80
CA SER A 125 20.69 -14.55 -24.73
C SER A 125 21.90 -13.83 -24.10
N MET A 126 21.91 -13.72 -22.76
CA MET A 126 23.03 -13.21 -21.99
C MET A 126 24.15 -14.26 -21.77
N GLY A 127 23.88 -15.54 -22.15
CA GLY A 127 24.87 -16.61 -22.10
C GLY A 127 24.92 -17.38 -20.79
N PHE A 128 23.91 -17.25 -19.92
CA PHE A 128 23.82 -18.01 -18.68
C PHE A 128 23.25 -19.43 -18.91
N ALA A 129 23.63 -20.37 -18.06
CA ALA A 129 23.12 -21.73 -18.12
C ALA A 129 21.74 -21.90 -17.49
N SER A 130 21.32 -20.95 -16.65
CA SER A 130 20.01 -20.93 -16.03
C SER A 130 19.57 -19.51 -15.65
N GLN A 131 18.28 -19.34 -15.48
CA GLN A 131 17.69 -18.09 -14.96
C GLN A 131 18.26 -17.73 -13.57
N GLN A 132 18.43 -18.73 -12.70
CA GLN A 132 19.00 -18.51 -11.36
C GLN A 132 20.45 -18.03 -11.43
N GLU A 133 21.25 -18.53 -12.40
CA GLU A 133 22.62 -18.05 -12.58
C GLU A 133 22.63 -16.56 -12.99
N ALA A 134 21.76 -16.16 -13.91
CA ALA A 134 21.61 -14.75 -14.28
C ALA A 134 21.18 -13.87 -13.11
N VAL A 135 20.27 -14.34 -12.27
CA VAL A 135 19.85 -13.64 -11.05
C VAL A 135 21.01 -13.51 -10.07
N ASN A 136 21.75 -14.60 -9.85
CA ASN A 136 22.91 -14.60 -8.95
C ASN A 136 24.00 -13.63 -9.44
N ASP A 137 24.30 -13.63 -10.74
CA ASP A 137 25.26 -12.70 -11.34
C ASP A 137 24.80 -11.24 -11.18
N PHE A 138 23.54 -10.97 -11.52
CA PHE A 138 22.97 -9.63 -11.36
C PHE A 138 23.10 -9.08 -9.94
N TRP A 139 22.87 -9.92 -8.93
CA TRP A 139 22.95 -9.51 -7.52
C TRP A 139 24.38 -9.64 -6.95
N GLY A 140 25.29 -10.29 -7.66
CA GLY A 140 26.65 -10.56 -7.19
C GLY A 140 26.71 -11.69 -6.15
N TRP A 141 25.77 -12.62 -6.19
CA TRP A 141 25.76 -13.80 -5.33
C TRP A 141 26.89 -14.75 -5.76
N PRO A 142 27.85 -15.08 -4.86
CA PRO A 142 28.99 -15.89 -5.24
C PRO A 142 28.60 -17.36 -5.43
N SER A 143 29.29 -18.04 -6.36
CA SER A 143 29.20 -19.51 -6.50
C SER A 143 29.80 -20.25 -5.32
N ASP A 144 30.78 -19.65 -4.66
CA ASP A 144 31.37 -20.14 -3.41
C ASP A 144 30.85 -19.33 -2.22
N GLU A 145 29.83 -19.84 -1.55
CA GLU A 145 29.21 -19.22 -0.38
C GLU A 145 30.11 -19.18 0.87
N SER A 146 31.27 -19.83 0.85
CA SER A 146 32.27 -19.66 1.89
C SER A 146 32.92 -18.26 1.87
N ASN A 147 32.85 -17.57 0.74
CA ASN A 147 33.29 -16.19 0.59
C ASN A 147 32.26 -15.24 1.26
N LYS A 148 32.40 -15.08 2.56
CA LYS A 148 31.46 -14.30 3.40
C LYS A 148 31.39 -12.82 3.00
N GLU A 149 32.49 -12.25 2.52
CA GLU A 149 32.51 -10.85 2.06
C GLU A 149 31.64 -10.65 0.82
N ALA A 150 31.73 -11.54 -0.17
CA ALA A 150 30.89 -11.49 -1.37
C ALA A 150 29.41 -11.74 -1.05
N VAL A 151 29.10 -12.71 -0.17
CA VAL A 151 27.74 -12.97 0.31
C VAL A 151 27.15 -11.72 0.96
N GLU A 152 27.88 -11.10 1.90
CA GLU A 152 27.44 -9.88 2.58
C GLU A 152 27.24 -8.71 1.60
N ALA A 153 28.14 -8.53 0.64
CA ALA A 153 28.00 -7.49 -0.39
C ALA A 153 26.74 -7.67 -1.22
N SER A 154 26.42 -8.89 -1.63
CA SER A 154 25.21 -9.22 -2.37
C SER A 154 23.94 -8.94 -1.54
N ILE A 155 23.91 -9.38 -0.27
CA ILE A 155 22.79 -9.08 0.64
C ILE A 155 22.59 -7.58 0.81
N ARG A 156 23.65 -6.80 1.02
CA ARG A 156 23.58 -5.33 1.14
C ARG A 156 23.07 -4.68 -0.13
N LYS A 157 23.48 -5.14 -1.30
CA LYS A 157 22.97 -4.65 -2.59
C LYS A 157 21.46 -4.89 -2.70
N TYR A 158 21.00 -6.08 -2.36
CA TYR A 158 19.59 -6.41 -2.38
C TYR A 158 18.79 -5.60 -1.35
N ALA A 159 19.27 -5.47 -0.12
CA ALA A 159 18.63 -4.66 0.91
C ALA A 159 18.52 -3.18 0.50
N SER A 160 19.56 -2.62 -0.14
CA SER A 160 19.51 -1.26 -0.68
C SER A 160 18.45 -1.12 -1.78
N ALA A 161 18.34 -2.10 -2.67
CA ALA A 161 17.32 -2.09 -3.71
C ALA A 161 15.89 -2.21 -3.16
N ILE A 162 15.69 -2.94 -2.04
CA ILE A 162 14.42 -2.92 -1.31
C ILE A 162 14.13 -1.52 -0.78
N ALA A 163 15.10 -0.85 -0.16
CA ALA A 163 14.94 0.52 0.34
C ALA A 163 14.61 1.51 -0.80
N ASP A 164 15.27 1.39 -1.94
CA ASP A 164 14.97 2.20 -3.13
C ASP A 164 13.55 1.94 -3.65
N THR A 165 13.09 0.70 -3.58
CA THR A 165 11.74 0.30 -3.97
C THR A 165 10.69 0.90 -3.03
N ILE A 166 10.93 0.88 -1.72
CA ILE A 166 10.08 1.55 -0.72
C ILE A 166 9.92 3.03 -1.07
N ASN A 167 11.04 3.72 -1.32
CA ASN A 167 11.03 5.14 -1.67
C ASN A 167 10.32 5.41 -3.00
N LYS A 168 10.54 4.56 -4.01
CA LYS A 168 9.91 4.67 -5.34
C LYS A 168 8.39 4.64 -5.27
N TYR A 169 7.82 3.78 -4.43
CA TYR A 169 6.38 3.62 -4.30
C TYR A 169 5.76 4.47 -3.17
N GLY A 170 6.58 5.12 -2.35
CA GLY A 170 6.13 5.98 -1.27
C GLY A 170 5.60 5.22 -0.05
N TYR A 171 6.09 4.00 0.17
CA TYR A 171 5.78 3.25 1.38
C TYR A 171 6.63 3.72 2.57
N ASP A 172 6.19 3.37 3.78
CA ASP A 172 6.87 3.74 5.02
C ASP A 172 7.88 2.68 5.48
N GLY A 173 7.87 1.51 4.85
CA GLY A 173 8.78 0.42 5.21
C GLY A 173 8.53 -0.88 4.47
N PHE A 174 9.16 -1.92 4.97
CA PHE A 174 9.08 -3.27 4.46
C PHE A 174 8.75 -4.24 5.59
N ASP A 175 7.75 -5.08 5.37
CA ASP A 175 7.40 -6.22 6.20
C ASP A 175 8.00 -7.48 5.56
N ILE A 176 8.99 -8.08 6.23
CA ILE A 176 9.69 -9.24 5.73
C ILE A 176 8.86 -10.49 6.05
N ASP A 177 8.29 -11.09 5.02
CA ASP A 177 7.70 -12.41 5.13
C ASP A 177 8.81 -13.47 4.95
N TYR A 178 9.28 -13.99 6.08
CA TYR A 178 10.37 -14.98 6.09
C TYR A 178 9.86 -16.36 6.46
N GLU A 179 9.73 -17.19 5.44
CA GLU A 179 9.21 -18.55 5.55
C GLU A 179 10.29 -19.58 5.15
N PRO A 180 11.27 -19.90 6.02
CA PRO A 180 12.45 -20.69 5.67
C PRO A 180 12.15 -22.16 5.32
N ASN A 181 10.95 -22.64 5.61
CA ASN A 181 10.51 -24.02 5.33
C ASN A 181 9.49 -24.12 4.16
N TYR A 182 9.28 -23.00 3.44
CA TYR A 182 8.40 -22.94 2.30
C TYR A 182 9.22 -23.22 1.03
N GLY A 183 9.38 -24.51 0.67
CA GLY A 183 10.13 -24.93 -0.50
C GLY A 183 10.16 -26.43 -0.65
#